data_491d1791790d13a847d384a1d4545a72
#
_entry.id   491d1791790d13a847d384a1d4545a72
#
_cell.length_a   1.000
_cell.length_b   1.000
_cell.length_c   1.000
_cell.angle_alpha   90.00
_cell.angle_beta   90.00
_cell.angle_gamma   90.00
#
_symmetry.space_group_name_H-M   'P 1'
#
loop_
_entity.id
_entity.type
_entity.pdbx_description
1 polymer ?
#
loop_
_entity_poly.entity_id
_entity_poly.type
_entity_poly.pdbx_seq_one_letter_code
_entity_poly.pdbx_strand_id
1 'polypeptide(L)'
;VFSIGLVAVLCHFISTSQELLLSEGQNFTLANVNALMSLLLSAFATLTLLKWRTIWFPLMIVYTFGICSVAVSLIATGNFTKNIAENAGLIFHLGIALFSYALFFLAFIYALQLKWLDQKLKSKKLFFCSMLPPLMTVERHFFTLTLAAQAMLTVALISGMIYLHNFFAPEQVHKAIFTSLAWIIYAVQLLGQWKFRWRGNRVLIYSISGMILLTIGYFGSHLVK
;
A
#
# COMPACT_ATOMS: atom_id res chain seq x y z
N VAL A 1 -21.26 -0.77 9.75
CA VAL A 1 -20.13 -1.01 8.84
C VAL A 1 -18.80 -0.92 9.57
N PHE A 2 -18.53 0.16 10.35
CA PHE A 2 -17.28 0.31 11.09
C PHE A 2 -17.03 -0.85 12.07
N SER A 3 -18.03 -1.24 12.87
CA SER A 3 -17.91 -2.35 13.83
C SER A 3 -17.62 -3.69 13.14
N ILE A 4 -18.28 -3.96 12.01
CA ILE A 4 -18.03 -5.16 11.21
C ILE A 4 -16.60 -5.13 10.64
N GLY A 5 -16.17 -3.97 10.15
CA GLY A 5 -14.80 -3.77 9.65
C GLY A 5 -13.76 -3.99 10.75
N LEU A 6 -14.01 -3.51 11.97
CA LEU A 6 -13.12 -3.70 13.11
C LEU A 6 -12.99 -5.20 13.45
N VAL A 7 -14.10 -5.93 13.51
CA VAL A 7 -14.09 -7.38 13.73
C VAL A 7 -13.32 -8.11 12.62
N ALA A 8 -13.52 -7.74 11.36
CA ALA A 8 -12.80 -8.34 10.23
C ALA A 8 -11.28 -8.08 10.34
N VAL A 9 -10.86 -6.87 10.72
CA VAL A 9 -9.44 -6.54 10.94
C VAL A 9 -8.86 -7.33 12.12
N LEU A 10 -9.62 -7.51 13.21
CA LEU A 10 -9.17 -8.32 14.34
C LEU A 10 -9.00 -9.80 13.96
N CYS A 11 -9.95 -10.38 13.23
CA CYS A 11 -9.82 -11.75 12.72
C CYS A 11 -8.62 -11.90 11.78
N HIS A 12 -8.41 -10.93 10.89
CA HIS A 12 -7.26 -10.88 9.99
C HIS A 12 -5.94 -10.79 10.79
N PHE A 13 -5.88 -9.95 11.83
CA PHE A 13 -4.73 -9.83 12.71
C PHE A 13 -4.41 -11.15 13.42
N ILE A 14 -5.41 -11.83 13.98
CA ILE A 14 -5.23 -13.13 14.65
C ILE A 14 -4.68 -14.16 13.67
N SER A 15 -5.28 -14.28 12.48
CA SER A 15 -4.81 -15.21 11.43
C SER A 15 -3.37 -14.93 11.03
N THR A 16 -3.04 -13.66 10.72
CA THR A 16 -1.69 -13.28 10.27
C THR A 16 -0.66 -13.46 11.39
N SER A 17 -1.02 -13.19 12.66
CA SER A 17 -0.11 -13.36 13.79
C SER A 17 0.21 -14.84 14.07
N GLN A 18 -0.75 -15.73 13.88
CA GLN A 18 -0.53 -17.17 14.02
C GLN A 18 0.47 -17.67 12.96
N GLU A 19 0.27 -17.33 11.70
CA GLU A 19 1.17 -17.71 10.59
C GLU A 19 2.59 -17.14 10.74
N LEU A 20 2.70 -15.94 11.33
CA LEU A 20 4.00 -15.27 11.51
C LEU A 20 4.79 -15.86 12.69
N LEU A 21 4.13 -16.31 13.75
CA LEU A 21 4.74 -16.66 15.05
C LEU A 21 4.83 -18.17 15.30
N LEU A 22 4.24 -19.02 14.45
CA LEU A 22 4.18 -20.49 14.62
C LEU A 22 5.51 -21.22 14.42
N SER A 23 6.55 -20.57 13.94
CA SER A 23 7.88 -21.16 13.71
C SER A 23 8.90 -20.61 14.72
N GLU A 24 9.98 -21.37 14.97
CA GLU A 24 11.16 -20.86 15.65
C GLU A 24 11.76 -19.68 14.87
N GLY A 25 11.30 -18.46 15.13
CA GLY A 25 11.56 -17.23 14.37
C GLY A 25 10.32 -16.73 13.63
N GLN A 26 10.43 -15.55 12.99
CA GLN A 26 9.35 -14.98 12.20
C GLN A 26 9.38 -15.51 10.76
N ASN A 27 8.25 -16.04 10.30
CA ASN A 27 8.10 -16.56 8.95
C ASN A 27 7.74 -15.46 7.94
N PHE A 28 8.74 -14.90 7.26
CA PHE A 28 8.61 -13.86 6.24
C PHE A 28 8.51 -14.43 4.82
N THR A 29 7.66 -15.41 4.59
CA THR A 29 7.32 -15.82 3.23
C THR A 29 6.63 -14.68 2.49
N LEU A 30 6.67 -14.71 1.17
CA LEU A 30 6.02 -13.72 0.31
C LEU A 30 4.52 -13.61 0.62
N ALA A 31 3.86 -14.74 0.89
CA ALA A 31 2.46 -14.80 1.28
C ALA A 31 2.20 -14.09 2.62
N ASN A 32 3.03 -14.33 3.65
CA ASN A 32 2.88 -13.73 4.96
C ASN A 32 3.17 -12.22 4.95
N VAL A 33 4.18 -11.78 4.18
CA VAL A 33 4.44 -10.34 3.98
C VAL A 33 3.25 -9.66 3.27
N ASN A 34 2.66 -10.33 2.27
CA ASN A 34 1.47 -9.81 1.60
C ASN A 34 0.25 -9.78 2.53
N ALA A 35 0.06 -10.79 3.39
CA ALA A 35 -0.99 -10.81 4.40
C ALA A 35 -0.81 -9.69 5.45
N LEU A 36 0.42 -9.46 5.92
CA LEU A 36 0.75 -8.36 6.83
C LEU A 36 0.47 -6.99 6.19
N MET A 37 0.83 -6.82 4.91
CA MET A 37 0.56 -5.60 4.16
C MET A 37 -0.95 -5.37 3.98
N SER A 38 -1.71 -6.41 3.64
CA SER A 38 -3.17 -6.32 3.49
C SER A 38 -3.88 -6.06 4.83
N LEU A 39 -3.32 -6.53 5.94
CA LEU A 39 -3.77 -6.22 7.28
C LEU A 39 -3.59 -4.71 7.59
N LEU A 40 -2.39 -4.17 7.36
CA LEU A 40 -2.13 -2.73 7.54
C LEU A 40 -3.06 -1.88 6.69
N LEU A 41 -3.27 -2.27 5.43
CA LEU A 41 -4.15 -1.61 4.50
C LEU A 41 -5.61 -1.62 4.98
N SER A 42 -6.13 -2.78 5.41
CA SER A 42 -7.50 -2.93 5.90
C SER A 42 -7.72 -2.22 7.23
N ALA A 43 -6.76 -2.25 8.14
CA ALA A 43 -6.80 -1.51 9.40
C ALA A 43 -6.86 0.01 9.14
N PHE A 44 -5.95 0.53 8.31
CA PHE A 44 -5.93 1.95 7.96
C PHE A 44 -7.21 2.39 7.22
N ALA A 45 -7.69 1.60 6.26
CA ALA A 45 -8.92 1.88 5.54
C ALA A 45 -10.14 1.89 6.48
N THR A 46 -10.20 0.96 7.44
CA THR A 46 -11.29 0.89 8.44
C THR A 46 -11.27 2.11 9.37
N LEU A 47 -10.10 2.52 9.86
CA LEU A 47 -9.95 3.73 10.68
C LEU A 47 -10.34 4.99 9.90
N THR A 48 -10.02 5.04 8.62
CA THR A 48 -10.35 6.17 7.74
C THR A 48 -11.86 6.33 7.53
N LEU A 49 -12.67 5.24 7.67
CA LEU A 49 -14.14 5.31 7.65
C LEU A 49 -14.72 6.31 8.65
N LEU A 50 -14.08 6.52 9.80
CA LEU A 50 -14.53 7.46 10.81
C LEU A 50 -14.53 8.91 10.31
N LYS A 51 -13.65 9.23 9.37
CA LYS A 51 -13.42 10.60 8.91
C LYS A 51 -13.82 10.83 7.44
N TRP A 52 -13.62 9.85 6.57
CA TRP A 52 -13.77 9.99 5.11
C TRP A 52 -14.85 9.08 4.55
N ARG A 53 -16.03 9.63 4.26
CA ARG A 53 -17.11 8.85 3.62
C ARG A 53 -16.80 8.40 2.19
N THR A 54 -15.82 9.02 1.52
CA THR A 54 -15.40 8.66 0.16
C THR A 54 -14.71 7.31 0.05
N ILE A 55 -14.33 6.71 1.21
CA ILE A 55 -13.61 5.44 1.27
C ILE A 55 -14.47 4.21 0.94
N TRP A 56 -15.78 4.35 0.80
CA TRP A 56 -16.67 3.24 0.50
C TRP A 56 -16.24 2.40 -0.72
N PHE A 57 -15.86 3.05 -1.80
CA PHE A 57 -15.38 2.37 -3.00
C PHE A 57 -14.02 1.70 -2.78
N PRO A 58 -12.98 2.38 -2.29
CA PRO A 58 -11.73 1.76 -1.91
C PRO A 58 -11.87 0.61 -0.93
N LEU A 59 -12.78 0.72 0.04
CA LEU A 59 -12.99 -0.27 1.08
C LEU A 59 -13.38 -1.66 0.54
N MET A 60 -14.24 -1.71 -0.47
CA MET A 60 -14.63 -2.97 -1.11
C MET A 60 -13.41 -3.67 -1.71
N ILE A 61 -12.55 -2.92 -2.42
CA ILE A 61 -11.34 -3.46 -3.04
C ILE A 61 -10.34 -3.92 -1.98
N VAL A 62 -10.17 -3.12 -0.92
CA VAL A 62 -9.25 -3.42 0.18
C VAL A 62 -9.64 -4.71 0.91
N TYR A 63 -10.92 -4.89 1.26
CA TYR A 63 -11.35 -6.11 1.94
C TYR A 63 -11.30 -7.33 1.04
N THR A 64 -11.65 -7.21 -0.25
CA THR A 64 -11.49 -8.31 -1.21
C THR A 64 -10.02 -8.72 -1.32
N PHE A 65 -9.12 -7.76 -1.41
CA PHE A 65 -7.68 -8.01 -1.41
C PHE A 65 -7.22 -8.69 -0.11
N GLY A 66 -7.73 -8.24 1.05
CA GLY A 66 -7.44 -8.85 2.36
C GLY A 66 -7.88 -10.32 2.43
N ILE A 67 -9.10 -10.64 1.98
CA ILE A 67 -9.60 -12.01 1.94
C ILE A 67 -8.72 -12.88 1.05
N CYS A 68 -8.39 -12.41 -0.16
CA CYS A 68 -7.50 -13.13 -1.07
C CYS A 68 -6.11 -13.34 -0.47
N SER A 69 -5.55 -12.32 0.22
CA SER A 69 -4.25 -12.40 0.86
C SER A 69 -4.20 -13.45 1.97
N VAL A 70 -5.21 -13.50 2.84
CA VAL A 70 -5.32 -14.51 3.90
C VAL A 70 -5.51 -15.91 3.29
N ALA A 71 -6.37 -16.05 2.28
CA ALA A 71 -6.55 -17.34 1.60
C ALA A 71 -5.27 -17.87 0.98
N VAL A 72 -4.48 -16.99 0.36
CA VAL A 72 -3.17 -17.36 -0.21
C VAL A 72 -2.18 -17.75 0.89
N SER A 73 -2.12 -17.04 2.02
CA SER A 73 -1.20 -17.37 3.12
C SER A 73 -1.51 -18.73 3.76
N LEU A 74 -2.77 -19.12 3.84
CA LEU A 74 -3.19 -20.42 4.36
C LEU A 74 -2.87 -21.60 3.43
N ILE A 75 -2.80 -21.36 2.12
CA ILE A 75 -2.52 -22.40 1.11
C ILE A 75 -1.01 -22.47 0.79
N ALA A 76 -0.30 -21.37 0.89
CA ALA A 76 1.11 -21.28 0.55
C ALA A 76 1.96 -22.01 1.59
N THR A 77 2.47 -23.16 1.23
CA THR A 77 3.44 -23.91 2.02
C THR A 77 4.85 -23.39 1.74
N GLY A 78 5.46 -22.72 2.71
CA GLY A 78 6.84 -22.27 2.61
C GLY A 78 7.32 -21.76 3.97
N ASN A 79 8.56 -22.10 4.34
CA ASN A 79 9.17 -21.61 5.57
C ASN A 79 10.38 -20.75 5.21
N PHE A 80 10.26 -19.46 5.42
CA PHE A 80 11.37 -18.52 5.33
C PHE A 80 11.50 -17.78 6.66
N THR A 81 12.09 -18.48 7.63
CA THR A 81 12.28 -17.97 8.99
C THR A 81 13.49 -17.05 9.06
N LYS A 82 13.30 -15.85 9.58
CA LYS A 82 14.37 -14.92 9.95
C LYS A 82 14.15 -14.43 11.38
N ASN A 83 15.19 -14.44 12.19
CA ASN A 83 15.20 -13.78 13.48
C ASN A 83 15.43 -12.28 13.29
N ILE A 84 14.35 -11.54 13.03
CA ILE A 84 14.40 -10.07 12.89
C ILE A 84 14.19 -9.40 14.25
N ALA A 85 13.63 -10.13 15.25
CA ALA A 85 13.29 -9.60 16.56
C ALA A 85 14.51 -9.01 17.33
N GLU A 86 15.71 -9.45 17.00
CA GLU A 86 16.95 -8.97 17.65
C GLU A 86 17.39 -7.58 17.14
N ASN A 87 16.86 -7.11 16.00
CA ASN A 87 17.25 -5.84 15.41
C ASN A 87 16.05 -4.88 15.29
N ALA A 88 15.84 -4.07 16.33
CA ALA A 88 14.76 -3.09 16.38
C ALA A 88 14.77 -2.10 15.20
N GLY A 89 15.96 -1.72 14.68
CA GLY A 89 16.08 -0.84 13.53
C GLY A 89 15.57 -1.48 12.25
N LEU A 90 15.79 -2.79 12.07
CA LEU A 90 15.29 -3.53 10.92
C LEU A 90 13.76 -3.69 10.98
N ILE A 91 13.20 -3.96 12.18
CA ILE A 91 11.74 -4.00 12.38
C ILE A 91 11.11 -2.66 12.04
N PHE A 92 11.70 -1.56 12.53
CA PHE A 92 11.24 -0.20 12.26
C PHE A 92 11.26 0.11 10.75
N HIS A 93 12.37 -0.18 10.06
CA HIS A 93 12.49 -0.01 8.62
C HIS A 93 11.41 -0.80 7.87
N LEU A 94 11.28 -2.09 8.17
CA LEU A 94 10.29 -2.97 7.52
C LEU A 94 8.85 -2.49 7.75
N GLY A 95 8.53 -2.11 8.98
CA GLY A 95 7.21 -1.60 9.35
C GLY A 95 6.83 -0.32 8.59
N ILE A 96 7.74 0.67 8.55
CA ILE A 96 7.52 1.92 7.82
C ILE A 96 7.42 1.66 6.31
N ALA A 97 8.26 0.78 5.79
CA ALA A 97 8.25 0.42 4.38
C ALA A 97 6.92 -0.22 3.97
N LEU A 98 6.44 -1.21 4.73
CA LEU A 98 5.13 -1.85 4.49
C LEU A 98 3.97 -0.86 4.63
N PHE A 99 4.02 0.01 5.63
CA PHE A 99 2.98 1.03 5.82
C PHE A 99 2.97 2.05 4.67
N SER A 100 4.14 2.49 4.20
CA SER A 100 4.25 3.36 3.03
C SER A 100 3.64 2.70 1.79
N TYR A 101 3.96 1.42 1.55
CA TYR A 101 3.39 0.66 0.42
C TYR A 101 1.87 0.56 0.53
N ALA A 102 1.33 0.27 1.71
CA ALA A 102 -0.12 0.20 1.94
C ALA A 102 -0.82 1.54 1.65
N LEU A 103 -0.22 2.66 2.05
CA LEU A 103 -0.73 3.99 1.75
C LEU A 103 -0.70 4.31 0.25
N PHE A 104 0.37 3.96 -0.47
CA PHE A 104 0.44 4.11 -1.92
C PHE A 104 -0.58 3.23 -2.64
N PHE A 105 -0.78 2.02 -2.16
CA PHE A 105 -1.81 1.12 -2.72
C PHE A 105 -3.21 1.71 -2.53
N LEU A 106 -3.52 2.26 -1.36
CA LEU A 106 -4.79 2.95 -1.13
C LEU A 106 -4.92 4.20 -2.01
N ALA A 107 -3.85 5.00 -2.14
CA ALA A 107 -3.83 6.15 -3.05
C ALA A 107 -4.06 5.71 -4.51
N PHE A 108 -3.47 4.60 -4.93
CA PHE A 108 -3.70 4.02 -6.27
C PHE A 108 -5.18 3.66 -6.49
N ILE A 109 -5.85 3.05 -5.50
CA ILE A 109 -7.29 2.76 -5.59
C ILE A 109 -8.09 4.07 -5.71
N TYR A 110 -7.72 5.13 -4.98
CA TYR A 110 -8.32 6.45 -5.12
C TYR A 110 -8.08 7.07 -6.51
N ALA A 111 -6.92 6.85 -7.13
CA ALA A 111 -6.66 7.26 -8.51
C ALA A 111 -7.57 6.55 -9.51
N LEU A 112 -7.83 5.25 -9.32
CA LEU A 112 -8.81 4.49 -10.11
C LEU A 112 -10.23 5.04 -9.91
N GLN A 113 -10.61 5.33 -8.68
CA GLN A 113 -11.90 5.94 -8.36
C GLN A 113 -12.06 7.30 -9.04
N LEU A 114 -11.04 8.15 -9.01
CA LEU A 114 -11.04 9.45 -9.71
C LEU A 114 -11.26 9.27 -11.21
N LYS A 115 -10.56 8.33 -11.83
CA LYS A 115 -10.71 8.02 -13.26
C LYS A 115 -12.13 7.55 -13.58
N TRP A 116 -12.66 6.65 -12.76
CA TRP A 116 -14.01 6.15 -12.92
C TRP A 116 -15.07 7.27 -12.79
N LEU A 117 -14.91 8.14 -11.78
CA LEU A 117 -15.79 9.31 -11.59
C LEU A 117 -15.72 10.27 -12.77
N ASP A 118 -14.52 10.61 -13.26
CA ASP A 118 -14.32 11.49 -14.42
C ASP A 118 -15.02 10.94 -15.67
N GLN A 119 -14.91 9.64 -15.93
CA GLN A 119 -15.60 8.98 -17.04
C GLN A 119 -17.12 9.02 -16.89
N LYS A 120 -17.64 8.79 -15.68
CA LYS A 120 -19.09 8.87 -15.40
C LYS A 120 -19.63 10.28 -15.60
N LEU A 121 -18.89 11.30 -15.14
CA LEU A 121 -19.25 12.71 -15.33
C LEU A 121 -19.32 13.08 -16.82
N LYS A 122 -18.35 12.65 -17.62
CA LYS A 122 -18.29 12.92 -19.06
C LYS A 122 -19.39 12.23 -19.86
N SER A 123 -19.82 11.04 -19.42
CA SER A 123 -20.87 10.27 -20.11
C SER A 123 -22.29 10.79 -19.89
N LYS A 124 -22.49 11.85 -19.10
CA LYS A 124 -23.81 12.44 -18.73
C LYS A 124 -24.83 11.41 -18.18
N LYS A 125 -24.40 10.18 -17.88
CA LYS A 125 -25.26 9.11 -17.34
C LYS A 125 -25.45 9.22 -15.82
N LEU A 126 -25.28 10.42 -15.27
CA LEU A 126 -25.46 10.71 -13.83
C LEU A 126 -26.92 11.05 -13.49
N PHE A 127 -27.87 10.36 -14.09
CA PHE A 127 -29.22 10.46 -13.57
C PHE A 127 -29.28 9.80 -12.19
N PHE A 128 -29.40 10.61 -11.13
CA PHE A 128 -29.80 10.22 -9.77
C PHE A 128 -28.86 9.29 -8.96
N CYS A 129 -27.57 9.50 -8.93
CA CYS A 129 -26.76 8.89 -7.90
C CYS A 129 -26.31 9.92 -6.85
N SER A 130 -27.20 10.25 -5.91
CA SER A 130 -26.91 11.07 -4.71
C SER A 130 -25.82 10.47 -3.80
N MET A 131 -25.38 9.24 -4.10
CA MET A 131 -24.34 8.52 -3.37
C MET A 131 -22.91 8.74 -3.88
N LEU A 132 -22.74 9.39 -5.05
CA LEU A 132 -21.40 9.61 -5.57
C LEU A 132 -20.68 10.74 -4.81
N PRO A 133 -19.47 10.48 -4.32
CA PRO A 133 -18.73 11.52 -3.60
C PRO A 133 -18.31 12.63 -4.59
N PRO A 134 -18.20 13.90 -4.12
CA PRO A 134 -17.70 14.99 -4.94
C PRO A 134 -16.28 14.71 -5.44
N LEU A 135 -16.05 14.87 -6.76
CA LEU A 135 -14.76 14.61 -7.40
C LEU A 135 -13.59 15.32 -6.69
N MET A 136 -13.81 16.59 -6.31
CA MET A 136 -12.82 17.40 -5.60
C MET A 136 -12.43 16.82 -4.24
N THR A 137 -13.37 16.20 -3.53
CA THR A 137 -13.10 15.56 -2.23
C THR A 137 -12.27 14.31 -2.41
N VAL A 138 -12.58 13.48 -3.41
CA VAL A 138 -11.81 12.28 -3.74
C VAL A 138 -10.38 12.65 -4.16
N GLU A 139 -10.23 13.69 -4.98
CA GLU A 139 -8.92 14.23 -5.40
C GLU A 139 -8.09 14.72 -4.21
N ARG A 140 -8.70 15.42 -3.26
CA ARG A 140 -8.04 15.88 -2.04
C ARG A 140 -7.54 14.71 -1.18
N HIS A 141 -8.37 13.68 -1.00
CA HIS A 141 -7.97 12.48 -0.24
C HIS A 141 -6.85 11.73 -0.93
N PHE A 142 -6.94 11.55 -2.26
CA PHE A 142 -5.86 10.98 -3.05
C PHE A 142 -4.53 11.72 -2.84
N PHE A 143 -4.55 13.05 -2.95
CA PHE A 143 -3.35 13.87 -2.76
C PHE A 143 -2.78 13.75 -1.35
N THR A 144 -3.64 13.80 -0.32
CA THR A 144 -3.23 13.64 1.09
C THR A 144 -2.60 12.29 1.35
N LEU A 145 -3.18 11.21 0.81
CA LEU A 145 -2.63 9.86 0.95
C LEU A 145 -1.28 9.71 0.24
N THR A 146 -1.16 10.23 -0.99
CA THR A 146 0.09 10.19 -1.75
C THR A 146 1.19 10.96 -1.04
N LEU A 147 0.88 12.13 -0.45
CA LEU A 147 1.84 12.93 0.31
C LEU A 147 2.30 12.20 1.59
N ALA A 148 1.37 11.62 2.34
CA ALA A 148 1.69 10.84 3.54
C ALA A 148 2.53 9.60 3.19
N ALA A 149 2.17 8.88 2.12
CA ALA A 149 2.91 7.73 1.63
C ALA A 149 4.34 8.12 1.21
N GLN A 150 4.50 9.25 0.52
CA GLN A 150 5.81 9.77 0.10
C GLN A 150 6.69 10.13 1.29
N ALA A 151 6.13 10.75 2.33
CA ALA A 151 6.85 11.05 3.56
C ALA A 151 7.33 9.76 4.24
N MET A 152 6.46 8.74 4.36
CA MET A 152 6.82 7.44 4.92
C MET A 152 7.87 6.71 4.07
N LEU A 153 7.78 6.77 2.74
CA LEU A 153 8.77 6.19 1.84
C LEU A 153 10.13 6.86 1.99
N THR A 154 10.15 8.18 2.20
CA THR A 154 11.40 8.91 2.47
C THR A 154 12.06 8.42 3.76
N VAL A 155 11.28 8.27 4.84
CA VAL A 155 11.77 7.72 6.11
C VAL A 155 12.23 6.27 5.93
N ALA A 156 11.50 5.46 5.13
CA ALA A 156 11.90 4.09 4.82
C ALA A 156 13.24 4.03 4.08
N LEU A 157 13.46 4.89 3.09
CA LEU A 157 14.75 4.95 2.37
C LEU A 157 15.90 5.36 3.29
N ILE A 158 15.70 6.38 4.11
CA ILE A 158 16.72 6.84 5.09
C ILE A 158 17.02 5.73 6.11
N SER A 159 16.00 5.12 6.69
CA SER A 159 16.18 4.03 7.67
C SER A 159 16.84 2.81 7.03
N GLY A 160 16.55 2.51 5.76
CA GLY A 160 17.23 1.46 5.01
C GLY A 160 18.71 1.70 4.86
N MET A 161 19.12 2.93 4.56
CA MET A 161 20.53 3.31 4.48
C MET A 161 21.26 3.18 5.83
N ILE A 162 20.57 3.43 6.96
CA ILE A 162 21.16 3.40 8.29
C ILE A 162 21.24 1.95 8.85
N TYR A 163 20.17 1.18 8.71
CA TYR A 163 20.03 -0.10 9.42
C TYR A 163 20.37 -1.32 8.58
N LEU A 164 20.41 -1.23 7.24
CA LEU A 164 20.85 -2.32 6.38
C LEU A 164 22.37 -2.23 6.18
N HIS A 165 23.12 -3.14 6.85
CA HIS A 165 24.60 -3.18 6.80
C HIS A 165 25.19 -3.29 5.37
N ASN A 166 24.42 -3.80 4.42
CA ASN A 166 24.82 -3.97 3.02
C ASN A 166 23.71 -3.48 2.06
N PHE A 167 23.30 -2.21 2.22
CA PHE A 167 22.26 -1.59 1.37
C PHE A 167 22.56 -1.71 -0.13
N PHE A 168 23.84 -1.67 -0.51
CA PHE A 168 24.31 -1.82 -1.89
C PHE A 168 24.78 -3.25 -2.24
N ALA A 169 24.50 -4.25 -1.39
CA ALA A 169 24.79 -5.64 -1.75
C ALA A 169 24.02 -6.05 -3.02
N PRO A 170 24.61 -6.89 -3.89
CA PRO A 170 23.97 -7.33 -5.14
C PRO A 170 22.55 -7.87 -4.98
N GLU A 171 22.26 -8.50 -3.85
CA GLU A 171 20.95 -9.05 -3.53
C GLU A 171 19.89 -7.98 -3.17
N GLN A 172 20.32 -6.79 -2.71
CA GLN A 172 19.43 -5.73 -2.22
C GLN A 172 19.41 -4.50 -3.13
N VAL A 173 20.43 -4.33 -3.96
CA VAL A 173 20.59 -3.16 -4.83
C VAL A 173 19.40 -2.97 -5.77
N HIS A 174 18.81 -4.07 -6.26
CA HIS A 174 17.62 -4.00 -7.11
C HIS A 174 16.42 -3.36 -6.37
N LYS A 175 16.21 -3.75 -5.09
CA LYS A 175 15.13 -3.17 -4.26
C LYS A 175 15.35 -1.67 -4.05
N ALA A 176 16.58 -1.28 -3.73
CA ALA A 176 16.94 0.12 -3.53
C ALA A 176 16.73 0.95 -4.80
N ILE A 177 17.14 0.45 -5.97
CA ILE A 177 16.97 1.14 -7.25
C ILE A 177 15.49 1.33 -7.58
N PHE A 178 14.70 0.26 -7.57
CA PHE A 178 13.27 0.35 -7.92
C PHE A 178 12.49 1.23 -6.94
N THR A 179 12.79 1.14 -5.65
CA THR A 179 12.16 1.99 -4.62
C THR A 179 12.53 3.46 -4.78
N SER A 180 13.80 3.76 -5.11
CA SER A 180 14.27 5.14 -5.37
C SER A 180 13.65 5.71 -6.65
N LEU A 181 13.52 4.92 -7.71
CA LEU A 181 12.83 5.32 -8.93
C LEU A 181 11.35 5.61 -8.67
N ALA A 182 10.68 4.75 -7.90
CA ALA A 182 9.29 4.97 -7.49
C ALA A 182 9.16 6.27 -6.68
N TRP A 183 10.09 6.53 -5.76
CA TRP A 183 10.14 7.77 -4.99
C TRP A 183 10.22 9.01 -5.90
N ILE A 184 11.08 8.98 -6.93
CA ILE A 184 11.20 10.07 -7.92
C ILE A 184 9.88 10.26 -8.68
N ILE A 185 9.25 9.18 -9.14
CA ILE A 185 7.98 9.25 -9.89
C ILE A 185 6.88 9.89 -9.04
N TYR A 186 6.73 9.48 -7.78
CA TYR A 186 5.73 10.06 -6.88
C TYR A 186 6.07 11.49 -6.49
N ALA A 187 7.35 11.84 -6.34
CA ALA A 187 7.77 13.23 -6.10
C ALA A 187 7.40 14.13 -7.29
N VAL A 188 7.66 13.68 -8.53
CA VAL A 188 7.25 14.38 -9.76
C VAL A 188 5.72 14.51 -9.84
N GLN A 189 4.98 13.45 -9.49
CA GLN A 189 3.52 13.49 -9.45
C GLN A 189 3.00 14.54 -8.45
N LEU A 190 3.54 14.56 -7.23
CA LEU A 190 3.15 15.54 -6.20
C LEU A 190 3.48 16.97 -6.62
N LEU A 191 4.67 17.21 -7.17
CA LEU A 191 5.07 18.51 -7.73
C LEU A 191 4.16 18.91 -8.90
N GLY A 192 3.83 17.98 -9.77
CA GLY A 192 2.92 18.18 -10.88
C GLY A 192 1.50 18.57 -10.44
N GLN A 193 1.00 17.94 -9.39
CA GLN A 193 -0.28 18.31 -8.80
C GLN A 193 -0.22 19.68 -8.12
N TRP A 194 0.82 19.94 -7.33
CA TRP A 194 0.95 21.18 -6.58
C TRP A 194 1.19 22.40 -7.47
N LYS A 195 2.17 22.33 -8.38
CA LYS A 195 2.60 23.47 -9.21
C LYS A 195 1.80 23.60 -10.51
N PHE A 196 1.50 22.48 -11.16
CA PHE A 196 0.87 22.45 -12.50
C PHE A 196 -0.57 21.99 -12.48
N ARG A 197 -1.15 21.70 -11.32
CA ARG A 197 -2.53 21.22 -11.13
C ARG A 197 -2.89 20.05 -12.06
N TRP A 198 -1.94 19.08 -12.17
CA TRP A 198 -2.16 17.89 -12.97
C TRP A 198 -3.37 17.11 -12.47
N ARG A 199 -4.21 16.67 -13.40
CA ARG A 199 -5.46 15.94 -13.14
C ARG A 199 -5.68 14.82 -14.15
N GLY A 200 -6.59 13.91 -13.84
CA GLY A 200 -7.06 12.88 -14.76
C GLY A 200 -6.01 11.85 -15.13
N ASN A 201 -5.83 11.61 -16.43
CA ASN A 201 -4.97 10.53 -16.92
C ASN A 201 -3.50 10.65 -16.51
N ARG A 202 -2.95 11.86 -16.43
CA ARG A 202 -1.54 12.06 -16.03
C ARG A 202 -1.30 11.50 -14.64
N VAL A 203 -2.12 11.89 -13.68
CA VAL A 203 -2.02 11.45 -12.29
C VAL A 203 -2.16 9.93 -12.18
N LEU A 204 -3.09 9.34 -12.93
CA LEU A 204 -3.27 7.89 -12.96
C LEU A 204 -2.03 7.17 -13.51
N ILE A 205 -1.44 7.66 -14.61
CA ILE A 205 -0.24 7.05 -15.21
C ILE A 205 0.91 7.05 -14.22
N TYR A 206 1.19 8.19 -13.56
CA TYR A 206 2.24 8.26 -12.55
C TYR A 206 1.97 7.34 -11.37
N SER A 207 0.72 7.26 -10.88
CA SER A 207 0.34 6.35 -9.81
C SER A 207 0.53 4.88 -10.19
N ILE A 208 0.17 4.48 -11.42
CA ILE A 208 0.38 3.12 -11.92
C ILE A 208 1.88 2.82 -12.03
N SER A 209 2.64 3.70 -12.65
CA SER A 209 4.09 3.52 -12.85
C SER A 209 4.83 3.40 -11.51
N GLY A 210 4.52 4.29 -10.57
CA GLY A 210 5.09 4.24 -9.23
C GLY A 210 4.72 2.96 -8.48
N MET A 211 3.45 2.52 -8.57
CA MET A 211 2.98 1.30 -7.93
C MET A 211 3.63 0.05 -8.50
N ILE A 212 3.80 -0.04 -9.82
CA ILE A 212 4.50 -1.16 -10.48
C ILE A 212 5.96 -1.22 -9.99
N LEU A 213 6.67 -0.10 -9.97
CA LEU A 213 8.07 -0.05 -9.49
C LEU A 213 8.19 -0.44 -8.02
N LEU A 214 7.27 0.05 -7.15
CA LEU A 214 7.25 -0.35 -5.76
C LEU A 214 6.99 -1.86 -5.62
N THR A 215 6.04 -2.41 -6.38
CA THR A 215 5.72 -3.84 -6.34
C THR A 215 6.94 -4.67 -6.78
N ILE A 216 7.64 -4.28 -7.84
CA ILE A 216 8.87 -4.93 -8.27
C ILE A 216 9.96 -4.79 -7.20
N GLY A 217 10.12 -3.62 -6.59
CA GLY A 217 11.08 -3.39 -5.52
C GLY A 217 10.84 -4.27 -4.29
N TYR A 218 9.58 -4.45 -3.87
CA TYR A 218 9.23 -5.24 -2.69
C TYR A 218 9.21 -6.75 -2.97
N PHE A 219 8.64 -7.17 -4.09
CA PHE A 219 8.36 -8.58 -4.40
C PHE A 219 9.29 -9.17 -5.47
N GLY A 220 9.96 -8.34 -6.28
CA GLY A 220 10.75 -8.77 -7.42
C GLY A 220 11.97 -9.64 -7.07
N SER A 221 12.53 -9.51 -5.87
CA SER A 221 13.66 -10.34 -5.43
C SER A 221 13.33 -11.83 -5.24
N HIS A 222 12.05 -12.17 -5.19
CA HIS A 222 11.58 -13.57 -5.10
C HIS A 222 11.26 -14.18 -6.48
N LEU A 223 11.20 -13.36 -7.54
CA LEU A 223 10.94 -13.82 -8.91
C LEU A 223 12.22 -14.12 -9.69
N VAL A 224 13.39 -13.73 -9.16
CA VAL A 224 14.70 -13.86 -9.83
C VAL A 224 15.56 -15.01 -9.23
N LYS A 225 14.97 -15.84 -8.36
CA LYS A 225 15.62 -17.06 -7.84
C LYS A 225 15.20 -18.28 -8.61
#